data_dea2321488c857548cd73cbd4279fbd4
#
_entry.id   dea2321488c857548cd73cbd4279fbd4
#
_cell.length_a   1.000
_cell.length_b   1.000
_cell.length_c   1.000
_cell.angle_alpha   90.00
_cell.angle_beta   90.00
_cell.angle_gamma   90.00
#
_symmetry.space_group_name_H-M   'P 1'
#
loop_
_entity.id
_entity.type
_entity.pdbx_description
1 polymer ?
#
loop_
_entity_poly.entity_id
_entity_poly.type
_entity_poly.pdbx_seq_one_letter_code
_entity_poly.pdbx_strand_id
1 'polypeptide(L)'
;MGNISNKILKPKLGVLELAKQLGNVSRACKTMGYSRDTFYRYKELYEAGGEAALHEISRKKANPKNRVPEHIEEAVINVAIQYPAYGQERASNELMQRGIHVSSSGVRSVWLRNDLETFKKRLQALEAKVAQEGIILTEGQLKALEKAKQQKEAHGEIETEHPGYLGSQDTYYVGTIKGVGEIYQQTFIDTYSRVAFAKLYTDKTAISAADILNDMVLPWFNGQGIDLQRVLTDRGTEYCGKVEHHAYQLYLGIENIDHTKTKAYSPQTNGFVERLHKTMKDEFYSIIFRKKLIFSLEELQKDLDEWMDKYNTLRPHSGKYCYGKTPLQTFEESKHIALEKQISNNVDLSDNENGLLKTA
;
A
#
# COMPACT_ATOMS: atom_id res chain seq x y z
N MET A 1 16.72 -12.37 -8.57
CA MET A 1 18.17 -12.10 -8.38
C MET A 1 19.10 -13.00 -9.21
N GLY A 2 18.64 -14.07 -9.85
CA GLY A 2 19.48 -15.00 -10.63
C GLY A 2 20.13 -14.46 -11.93
N ASN A 3 19.60 -13.39 -12.52
CA ASN A 3 20.03 -12.98 -13.86
C ASN A 3 21.29 -12.08 -13.89
N ILE A 4 21.59 -11.34 -12.82
CA ILE A 4 22.76 -10.46 -12.75
C ILE A 4 24.02 -11.24 -12.35
N SER A 5 23.90 -12.15 -11.38
CA SER A 5 25.00 -13.03 -10.96
C SER A 5 25.56 -13.86 -12.13
N ASN A 6 24.70 -14.40 -12.99
CA ASN A 6 25.11 -15.17 -14.15
C ASN A 6 25.80 -14.32 -15.23
N LYS A 7 25.45 -13.05 -15.38
CA LYS A 7 26.14 -12.13 -16.32
C LYS A 7 27.56 -11.82 -15.90
N ILE A 8 27.86 -11.81 -14.60
CA ILE A 8 29.19 -11.55 -14.06
C ILE A 8 30.05 -12.82 -14.04
N LEU A 9 29.44 -13.98 -13.83
CA LEU A 9 30.10 -15.26 -13.75
C LEU A 9 30.62 -15.73 -15.13
N LYS A 10 29.81 -15.62 -16.17
CA LYS A 10 30.16 -16.07 -17.53
C LYS A 10 31.48 -15.53 -18.07
N PRO A 11 31.81 -14.23 -17.97
CA PRO A 11 33.11 -13.70 -18.42
C PRO A 11 34.30 -14.25 -17.60
N LYS A 12 34.14 -14.51 -16.29
CA LYS A 12 35.19 -15.06 -15.43
C LYS A 12 35.51 -16.52 -15.79
N LEU A 13 34.49 -17.33 -16.04
CA LEU A 13 34.64 -18.69 -16.54
C LEU A 13 35.19 -18.69 -17.95
N GLY A 14 34.68 -17.84 -18.83
CA GLY A 14 35.09 -17.73 -20.23
C GLY A 14 36.59 -17.48 -20.40
N VAL A 15 37.21 -16.61 -19.56
CA VAL A 15 38.66 -16.38 -19.65
C VAL A 15 39.48 -17.60 -19.21
N LEU A 16 39.00 -18.37 -18.20
CA LEU A 16 39.66 -19.57 -17.73
C LEU A 16 39.60 -20.68 -18.81
N GLU A 17 38.45 -20.82 -19.42
CA GLU A 17 38.21 -21.82 -20.47
C GLU A 17 38.96 -21.51 -21.77
N LEU A 18 38.94 -20.22 -22.17
CA LEU A 18 39.68 -19.75 -23.35
C LEU A 18 41.19 -19.96 -23.19
N ALA A 19 41.73 -19.77 -21.98
CA ALA A 19 43.14 -20.02 -21.70
C ALA A 19 43.51 -21.50 -21.83
N LYS A 20 42.63 -22.41 -21.43
CA LYS A 20 42.79 -23.85 -21.62
C LYS A 20 42.79 -24.22 -23.10
N GLN A 21 41.84 -23.69 -23.89
CA GLN A 21 41.71 -23.96 -25.31
C GLN A 21 42.88 -23.42 -26.12
N LEU A 22 43.38 -22.22 -25.83
CA LEU A 22 44.49 -21.58 -26.52
C LEU A 22 45.87 -22.05 -26.06
N GLY A 23 45.97 -22.74 -24.90
CA GLY A 23 47.24 -23.10 -24.28
C GLY A 23 48.10 -21.87 -23.89
N ASN A 24 47.54 -20.67 -23.94
CA ASN A 24 48.27 -19.41 -23.75
C ASN A 24 47.45 -18.39 -22.95
N VAL A 25 47.82 -18.21 -21.69
CA VAL A 25 47.16 -17.30 -20.76
C VAL A 25 47.23 -15.84 -21.22
N SER A 26 48.38 -15.40 -21.72
CA SER A 26 48.55 -14.01 -22.15
C SER A 26 47.64 -13.63 -23.29
N ARG A 27 47.45 -14.58 -24.25
CA ARG A 27 46.57 -14.38 -25.41
C ARG A 27 45.10 -14.38 -24.99
N ALA A 28 44.70 -15.30 -24.11
CA ALA A 28 43.34 -15.34 -23.56
C ALA A 28 42.99 -14.06 -22.78
N CYS A 29 43.88 -13.60 -21.93
CA CYS A 29 43.71 -12.33 -21.17
C CYS A 29 43.56 -11.12 -22.10
N LYS A 30 44.44 -11.05 -23.14
CA LYS A 30 44.39 -9.95 -24.12
C LYS A 30 43.08 -9.95 -24.91
N THR A 31 42.59 -11.13 -25.30
CA THR A 31 41.32 -11.29 -26.02
C THR A 31 40.12 -10.92 -25.17
N MET A 32 40.13 -11.26 -23.89
CA MET A 32 38.98 -11.03 -22.95
C MET A 32 39.10 -9.71 -22.17
N GLY A 33 40.18 -8.93 -22.35
CA GLY A 33 40.37 -7.65 -21.65
C GLY A 33 40.74 -7.77 -20.16
N TYR A 34 41.34 -8.89 -19.73
CA TYR A 34 41.78 -9.10 -18.35
C TYR A 34 43.30 -8.98 -18.21
N SER A 35 43.75 -8.58 -16.99
CA SER A 35 45.16 -8.69 -16.62
C SER A 35 45.52 -10.16 -16.27
N ARG A 36 46.80 -10.53 -16.38
CA ARG A 36 47.26 -11.85 -15.97
C ARG A 36 47.05 -12.09 -14.46
N ASP A 37 47.23 -11.07 -13.64
CA ASP A 37 46.99 -11.17 -12.20
C ASP A 37 45.54 -11.49 -11.88
N THR A 38 44.60 -10.85 -12.62
CA THR A 38 43.16 -11.16 -12.51
C THR A 38 42.85 -12.59 -12.92
N PHE A 39 43.49 -13.09 -13.98
CA PHE A 39 43.36 -14.47 -14.42
C PHE A 39 43.80 -15.47 -13.34
N TYR A 40 45.01 -15.30 -12.79
CA TYR A 40 45.53 -16.22 -11.77
C TYR A 40 44.68 -16.19 -10.49
N ARG A 41 44.19 -15.01 -10.09
CA ARG A 41 43.23 -14.89 -8.99
C ARG A 41 41.92 -15.67 -9.27
N TYR A 42 41.38 -15.59 -10.46
CA TYR A 42 40.18 -16.36 -10.83
C TYR A 42 40.47 -17.85 -10.88
N LYS A 43 41.64 -18.24 -11.36
CA LYS A 43 42.07 -19.64 -11.41
C LYS A 43 42.18 -20.22 -9.99
N GLU A 44 42.84 -19.53 -9.08
CA GLU A 44 42.94 -19.90 -7.69
C GLU A 44 41.61 -20.05 -6.98
N LEU A 45 40.69 -19.07 -7.17
CA LEU A 45 39.34 -19.13 -6.63
C LEU A 45 38.55 -20.32 -7.23
N TYR A 46 38.69 -20.59 -8.52
CA TYR A 46 38.01 -21.70 -9.16
C TYR A 46 38.55 -23.07 -8.70
N GLU A 47 39.85 -23.18 -8.50
CA GLU A 47 40.50 -24.40 -7.97
C GLU A 47 40.12 -24.65 -6.51
N ALA A 48 39.94 -23.60 -5.70
CA ALA A 48 39.59 -23.71 -4.28
C ALA A 48 38.10 -24.04 -4.04
N GLY A 49 37.16 -23.55 -4.88
CA GLY A 49 35.73 -23.70 -4.58
C GLY A 49 34.81 -23.72 -5.81
N GLY A 50 35.38 -24.03 -7.01
CA GLY A 50 34.60 -24.14 -8.25
C GLY A 50 33.91 -22.83 -8.67
N GLU A 51 32.82 -22.97 -9.43
CA GLU A 51 32.04 -21.82 -9.91
C GLU A 51 31.49 -20.95 -8.78
N ALA A 52 31.14 -21.54 -7.63
CA ALA A 52 30.60 -20.83 -6.50
C ALA A 52 31.58 -19.81 -5.91
N ALA A 53 32.89 -20.09 -5.94
CA ALA A 53 33.92 -19.19 -5.44
C ALA A 53 34.20 -17.98 -6.37
N LEU A 54 33.75 -18.05 -7.64
CA LEU A 54 33.85 -16.95 -8.59
C LEU A 54 32.72 -15.92 -8.46
N HIS A 55 31.69 -16.22 -7.70
CA HIS A 55 30.67 -15.21 -7.37
C HIS A 55 31.30 -14.06 -6.56
N GLU A 56 30.82 -12.85 -6.81
CA GLU A 56 31.28 -11.70 -5.99
C GLU A 56 30.79 -11.87 -4.56
N ILE A 57 31.70 -12.19 -3.65
CA ILE A 57 31.42 -12.13 -2.22
C ILE A 57 31.32 -10.66 -1.84
N SER A 58 30.16 -10.27 -1.31
CA SER A 58 29.98 -8.91 -0.79
C SER A 58 31.14 -8.57 0.17
N ARG A 59 31.87 -7.49 -0.14
CA ARG A 59 32.94 -6.97 0.74
C ARG A 59 32.41 -6.41 2.07
N LYS A 60 31.08 -6.33 2.22
CA LYS A 60 30.47 -5.94 3.50
C LYS A 60 30.73 -7.03 4.52
N LYS A 61 31.57 -6.74 5.49
CA LYS A 61 31.75 -7.62 6.65
C LYS A 61 30.42 -7.69 7.40
N ALA A 62 29.95 -8.89 7.68
CA ALA A 62 28.73 -9.11 8.49
C ALA A 62 28.86 -8.44 9.87
N ASN A 63 30.06 -8.47 10.45
CA ASN A 63 30.40 -7.81 11.71
C ASN A 63 31.60 -6.87 11.50
N PRO A 64 31.40 -5.56 11.24
CA PRO A 64 32.48 -4.58 11.23
C PRO A 64 33.15 -4.51 12.64
N LYS A 65 34.47 -4.26 12.69
CA LYS A 65 35.18 -4.10 13.97
C LYS A 65 34.59 -3.01 14.89
N ASN A 66 33.93 -2.02 14.32
CA ASN A 66 33.29 -0.88 15.01
C ASN A 66 31.79 -1.08 15.25
N ARG A 67 31.30 -2.32 15.15
CA ARG A 67 29.90 -2.59 15.48
C ARG A 67 29.70 -2.42 16.98
N VAL A 68 28.65 -1.72 17.34
CA VAL A 68 28.23 -1.52 18.73
C VAL A 68 27.92 -2.88 19.34
N PRO A 69 28.32 -3.17 20.59
CA PRO A 69 27.94 -4.38 21.29
C PRO A 69 26.44 -4.59 21.37
N GLU A 70 26.00 -5.83 21.45
CA GLU A 70 24.59 -6.22 21.35
C GLU A 70 23.72 -5.54 22.43
N HIS A 71 24.19 -5.50 23.68
CA HIS A 71 23.48 -4.84 24.78
C HIS A 71 23.26 -3.33 24.56
N ILE A 72 24.21 -2.66 23.86
CA ILE A 72 24.06 -1.24 23.48
C ILE A 72 23.09 -1.14 22.30
N GLU A 73 23.13 -2.07 21.35
CA GLU A 73 22.19 -2.12 20.22
C GLU A 73 20.75 -2.28 20.72
N GLU A 74 20.51 -3.18 21.68
CA GLU A 74 19.21 -3.36 22.34
C GLU A 74 18.76 -2.09 23.10
N ALA A 75 19.64 -1.42 23.82
CA ALA A 75 19.32 -0.16 24.49
C ALA A 75 18.91 0.95 23.50
N VAL A 76 19.59 1.03 22.35
CA VAL A 76 19.26 1.97 21.28
C VAL A 76 17.88 1.65 20.67
N ILE A 77 17.56 0.37 20.47
CA ILE A 77 16.24 -0.08 19.97
C ILE A 77 15.16 0.25 21.00
N ASN A 78 15.38 -0.02 22.27
CA ASN A 78 14.44 0.25 23.34
C ASN A 78 14.12 1.77 23.43
N VAL A 79 15.14 2.64 23.36
CA VAL A 79 14.94 4.10 23.34
C VAL A 79 14.18 4.54 22.10
N ALA A 80 14.44 3.93 20.93
CA ALA A 80 13.72 4.24 19.69
C ALA A 80 12.22 3.90 19.77
N ILE A 81 11.88 2.79 20.43
CA ILE A 81 10.49 2.35 20.63
C ILE A 81 9.84 3.17 21.76
N GLN A 82 10.55 3.42 22.85
CA GLN A 82 10.03 4.18 23.98
C GLN A 82 9.75 5.65 23.63
N TYR A 83 10.61 6.24 22.81
CA TYR A 83 10.52 7.64 22.37
C TYR A 83 10.60 7.78 20.85
N PRO A 84 9.58 7.35 20.09
CA PRO A 84 9.62 7.33 18.63
C PRO A 84 9.89 8.68 17.97
N ALA A 85 9.53 9.77 18.65
CA ALA A 85 9.72 11.14 18.17
C ALA A 85 11.16 11.67 18.30
N TYR A 86 12.06 10.95 19.02
CA TYR A 86 13.43 11.40 19.19
C TYR A 86 14.22 11.24 17.89
N GLY A 87 14.98 12.30 17.55
CA GLY A 87 16.02 12.20 16.53
C GLY A 87 17.27 11.48 17.06
N GLN A 88 18.20 11.15 16.18
CA GLN A 88 19.42 10.42 16.53
C GLN A 88 20.26 11.10 17.63
N GLU A 89 20.34 12.44 17.63
CA GLU A 89 21.09 13.20 18.65
C GLU A 89 20.40 13.13 20.01
N ARG A 90 19.08 13.34 20.04
CA ARG A 90 18.33 13.29 21.30
C ARG A 90 18.32 11.87 21.88
N ALA A 91 18.24 10.85 21.06
CA ALA A 91 18.35 9.47 21.50
C ALA A 91 19.77 9.14 22.02
N SER A 92 20.82 9.68 21.40
CA SER A 92 22.20 9.56 21.89
C SER A 92 22.37 10.24 23.26
N ASN A 93 21.82 11.45 23.46
CA ASN A 93 21.87 12.17 24.74
C ASN A 93 21.07 11.45 25.83
N GLU A 94 19.92 10.90 25.52
CA GLU A 94 19.11 10.08 26.43
C GLU A 94 19.88 8.83 26.90
N LEU A 95 20.53 8.14 25.97
CA LEU A 95 21.38 6.99 26.27
C LEU A 95 22.57 7.39 27.14
N MET A 96 23.19 8.54 26.88
CA MET A 96 24.30 9.06 27.69
C MET A 96 23.86 9.33 29.15
N GLN A 97 22.66 9.88 29.36
CA GLN A 97 22.09 10.06 30.70
C GLN A 97 21.88 8.75 31.45
N ARG A 98 21.65 7.66 30.69
CA ARG A 98 21.54 6.28 31.23
C ARG A 98 22.90 5.58 31.39
N GLY A 99 24.02 6.29 31.18
CA GLY A 99 25.36 5.76 31.26
C GLY A 99 25.84 4.95 30.04
N ILE A 100 25.09 5.04 28.93
CA ILE A 100 25.40 4.32 27.69
C ILE A 100 25.97 5.30 26.66
N HIS A 101 27.28 5.19 26.38
CA HIS A 101 27.95 6.08 25.44
C HIS A 101 27.87 5.55 24.01
N VAL A 102 27.03 6.16 23.19
CA VAL A 102 26.90 5.89 21.75
C VAL A 102 26.72 7.21 20.98
N SER A 103 27.48 7.39 19.90
CA SER A 103 27.36 8.60 19.09
C SER A 103 26.05 8.62 18.31
N SER A 104 25.58 9.81 17.90
CA SER A 104 24.37 9.97 17.09
C SER A 104 24.47 9.21 15.75
N SER A 105 25.66 9.12 15.14
CA SER A 105 25.88 8.28 13.95
C SER A 105 25.83 6.78 14.27
N GLY A 106 26.24 6.37 15.45
CA GLY A 106 26.10 5.00 15.97
C GLY A 106 24.61 4.64 16.14
N VAL A 107 23.84 5.51 16.77
CA VAL A 107 22.36 5.36 16.89
C VAL A 107 21.72 5.21 15.51
N ARG A 108 22.06 6.09 14.54
CA ARG A 108 21.55 5.97 13.17
C ARG A 108 21.91 4.65 12.52
N SER A 109 23.13 4.16 12.73
CA SER A 109 23.59 2.88 12.16
C SER A 109 22.81 1.68 12.73
N VAL A 110 22.49 1.70 14.04
CA VAL A 110 21.61 0.72 14.68
C VAL A 110 20.21 0.79 14.09
N TRP A 111 19.63 1.99 13.97
CA TRP A 111 18.30 2.18 13.41
C TRP A 111 18.18 1.67 11.98
N LEU A 112 19.20 1.93 11.12
CA LEU A 112 19.21 1.43 9.74
C LEU A 112 19.23 -0.11 9.66
N ARG A 113 19.95 -0.77 10.58
CA ARG A 113 20.00 -2.25 10.61
C ARG A 113 18.70 -2.88 11.09
N ASN A 114 17.97 -2.17 11.96
CA ASN A 114 16.74 -2.67 12.60
C ASN A 114 15.47 -2.06 12.02
N ASP A 115 15.55 -1.41 10.86
CA ASP A 115 14.41 -0.79 10.15
C ASP A 115 13.66 0.28 10.97
N LEU A 116 14.42 1.08 11.77
CA LEU A 116 13.92 2.12 12.68
C LEU A 116 14.33 3.55 12.29
N GLU A 117 14.91 3.76 11.10
CA GLU A 117 15.52 5.02 10.71
C GLU A 117 14.55 6.19 10.59
N THR A 118 13.25 5.95 10.35
CA THR A 118 12.23 6.99 10.26
C THR A 118 11.28 6.99 11.45
N PHE A 119 10.70 8.16 11.76
CA PHE A 119 9.67 8.28 12.79
C PHE A 119 8.50 7.30 12.56
N LYS A 120 8.04 7.15 11.31
CA LYS A 120 6.95 6.24 10.94
C LYS A 120 7.27 4.79 11.29
N LYS A 121 8.49 4.32 11.00
CA LYS A 121 8.92 2.95 11.30
C LYS A 121 9.05 2.69 12.79
N ARG A 122 9.53 3.68 13.56
CA ARG A 122 9.60 3.57 15.02
C ARG A 122 8.21 3.51 15.67
N LEU A 123 7.23 4.28 15.13
CA LEU A 123 5.84 4.15 15.57
C LEU A 123 5.24 2.79 15.26
N GLN A 124 5.48 2.25 14.06
CA GLN A 124 5.03 0.91 13.71
C GLN A 124 5.64 -0.17 14.61
N ALA A 125 6.92 -0.03 14.97
CA ALA A 125 7.57 -0.92 15.92
C ALA A 125 6.97 -0.82 17.33
N LEU A 126 6.60 0.38 17.78
CA LEU A 126 5.87 0.59 19.02
C LEU A 126 4.48 -0.07 18.99
N GLU A 127 3.72 0.14 17.93
CA GLU A 127 2.39 -0.46 17.74
C GLU A 127 2.46 -1.99 17.76
N ALA A 128 3.46 -2.57 17.06
CA ALA A 128 3.70 -4.01 17.05
C ALA A 128 4.04 -4.57 18.45
N LYS A 129 4.88 -3.85 19.20
CA LYS A 129 5.27 -4.22 20.56
C LYS A 129 4.09 -4.17 21.53
N VAL A 130 3.27 -3.14 21.43
CA VAL A 130 2.05 -2.98 22.24
C VAL A 130 1.05 -4.11 21.96
N ALA A 131 0.87 -4.47 20.69
CA ALA A 131 -0.01 -5.56 20.29
C ALA A 131 0.47 -6.95 20.79
N GLN A 132 1.79 -7.14 20.90
CA GLN A 132 2.36 -8.40 21.38
C GLN A 132 2.40 -8.53 22.90
N GLU A 133 2.65 -7.46 23.63
CA GLU A 133 2.95 -7.48 25.05
C GLU A 133 1.80 -6.96 25.94
N GLY A 134 0.71 -6.42 25.35
CA GLY A 134 -0.40 -5.81 26.11
C GLY A 134 0.04 -4.62 26.99
N ILE A 135 1.07 -3.91 26.59
CA ILE A 135 1.70 -2.85 27.36
C ILE A 135 0.80 -1.64 27.45
N ILE A 136 0.61 -1.10 28.65
CA ILE A 136 -0.04 0.20 28.86
C ILE A 136 0.90 1.30 28.31
N LEU A 137 0.44 2.01 27.28
CA LEU A 137 1.18 3.12 26.68
C LEU A 137 1.36 4.26 27.68
N THR A 138 2.56 4.85 27.70
CA THR A 138 2.76 6.09 28.45
C THR A 138 2.00 7.24 27.78
N GLU A 139 1.63 8.26 28.55
CA GLU A 139 0.91 9.44 28.03
C GLU A 139 1.64 10.11 26.85
N GLY A 140 2.97 10.15 26.89
CA GLY A 140 3.78 10.68 25.79
C GLY A 140 3.73 9.81 24.51
N GLN A 141 3.63 8.49 24.67
CA GLN A 141 3.48 7.54 23.55
C GLN A 141 2.09 7.65 22.93
N LEU A 142 1.03 7.76 23.76
CA LEU A 142 -0.33 8.01 23.28
C LEU A 142 -0.42 9.31 22.49
N LYS A 143 0.11 10.42 23.01
CA LYS A 143 0.15 11.70 22.29
C LYS A 143 0.94 11.63 20.99
N ALA A 144 2.01 10.82 20.92
CA ALA A 144 2.79 10.61 19.70
C ALA A 144 2.00 9.81 18.64
N LEU A 145 1.25 8.79 19.06
CA LEU A 145 0.37 8.01 18.19
C LEU A 145 -0.80 8.85 17.68
N GLU A 146 -1.47 9.62 18.56
CA GLU A 146 -2.54 10.53 18.18
C GLU A 146 -2.07 11.60 17.20
N LYS A 147 -0.90 12.21 17.45
CA LYS A 147 -0.30 13.18 16.54
C LYS A 147 0.05 12.56 15.19
N ALA A 148 0.53 11.31 15.15
CA ALA A 148 0.80 10.60 13.92
C ALA A 148 -0.51 10.27 13.18
N LYS A 149 -1.57 9.89 13.90
CA LYS A 149 -2.92 9.67 13.35
C LYS A 149 -3.46 10.97 12.74
N GLN A 150 -3.40 12.08 13.49
CA GLN A 150 -3.79 13.41 12.99
C GLN A 150 -2.96 13.88 11.78
N GLN A 151 -1.66 13.57 11.74
CA GLN A 151 -0.82 13.89 10.58
C GLN A 151 -1.19 13.03 9.36
N LYS A 152 -1.49 11.74 9.52
CA LYS A 152 -1.99 10.88 8.45
C LYS A 152 -3.32 11.40 7.91
N GLU A 153 -4.25 11.75 8.79
CA GLU A 153 -5.53 12.38 8.43
C GLU A 153 -5.31 13.73 7.75
N ALA A 154 -4.35 14.52 8.24
CA ALA A 154 -3.97 15.80 7.64
C ALA A 154 -3.34 15.65 6.25
N HIS A 155 -2.66 14.55 5.95
CA HIS A 155 -2.12 14.24 4.63
C HIS A 155 -3.10 13.49 3.71
N GLY A 156 -4.34 13.24 4.19
CA GLY A 156 -5.40 12.56 3.42
C GLY A 156 -5.22 11.04 3.32
N GLU A 157 -4.35 10.44 4.11
CA GLU A 157 -4.31 9.00 4.34
C GLU A 157 -5.36 8.66 5.41
N ILE A 158 -6.62 8.49 5.01
CA ILE A 158 -7.65 7.97 5.91
C ILE A 158 -7.32 6.49 6.13
N GLU A 159 -7.04 6.11 7.38
CA GLU A 159 -6.88 4.71 7.73
C GLU A 159 -8.22 4.00 7.65
N THR A 160 -8.25 2.93 6.86
CA THR A 160 -9.41 2.07 6.72
C THR A 160 -9.32 0.97 7.77
N GLU A 161 -10.37 0.78 8.55
CA GLU A 161 -10.34 -0.14 9.67
C GLU A 161 -10.85 -1.55 9.31
N HIS A 162 -11.87 -1.63 8.44
CA HIS A 162 -12.51 -2.87 8.01
C HIS A 162 -13.19 -2.66 6.65
N PRO A 163 -13.64 -3.74 5.96
CA PRO A 163 -14.49 -3.61 4.76
C PRO A 163 -15.77 -2.82 5.06
N GLY A 164 -16.18 -1.95 4.14
CA GLY A 164 -17.36 -1.09 4.33
C GLY A 164 -17.13 0.17 5.18
N TYR A 165 -15.96 0.32 5.82
CA TYR A 165 -15.65 1.52 6.60
C TYR A 165 -15.54 2.78 5.73
N LEU A 166 -14.87 2.65 4.60
CA LEU A 166 -14.65 3.76 3.65
C LEU A 166 -14.64 3.25 2.22
N GLY A 167 -15.55 3.74 1.42
CA GLY A 167 -15.52 3.64 -0.04
C GLY A 167 -14.88 4.87 -0.67
N SER A 168 -14.26 4.72 -1.82
CA SER A 168 -13.76 5.82 -2.64
C SER A 168 -14.50 5.80 -3.96
N GLN A 169 -15.09 6.93 -4.34
CA GLN A 169 -15.87 7.07 -5.58
C GLN A 169 -15.31 8.20 -6.45
N ASP A 170 -15.32 7.99 -7.76
CA ASP A 170 -14.86 8.98 -8.74
C ASP A 170 -15.46 8.74 -10.12
N THR A 171 -15.51 9.79 -10.93
CA THR A 171 -15.97 9.76 -12.31
C THR A 171 -14.80 9.73 -13.28
N TYR A 172 -14.76 8.72 -14.15
CA TYR A 172 -13.74 8.59 -15.19
C TYR A 172 -14.35 8.87 -16.57
N TYR A 173 -13.74 9.78 -17.33
CA TYR A 173 -14.11 10.00 -18.73
C TYR A 173 -13.47 8.93 -19.60
N VAL A 174 -14.30 8.06 -20.17
CA VAL A 174 -13.86 6.95 -21.03
C VAL A 174 -13.48 7.42 -22.43
N GLY A 175 -14.27 8.32 -23.00
CA GLY A 175 -14.09 8.85 -24.34
C GLY A 175 -15.42 9.06 -25.05
N THR A 176 -15.34 9.35 -26.35
CA THR A 176 -16.52 9.52 -27.20
C THR A 176 -16.63 8.35 -28.19
N ILE A 177 -17.78 7.68 -28.22
CA ILE A 177 -18.05 6.60 -29.16
C ILE A 177 -19.03 7.13 -30.23
N LYS A 178 -18.67 6.91 -31.50
CA LYS A 178 -19.50 7.36 -32.64
C LYS A 178 -20.88 6.71 -32.60
N GLY A 179 -21.92 7.51 -32.56
CA GLY A 179 -23.30 7.05 -32.48
C GLY A 179 -23.85 6.90 -31.06
N VAL A 180 -23.02 6.91 -30.03
CA VAL A 180 -23.40 6.84 -28.60
C VAL A 180 -23.21 8.21 -27.93
N GLY A 181 -22.07 8.88 -28.20
CA GLY A 181 -21.72 10.14 -27.56
C GLY A 181 -20.57 9.99 -26.56
N GLU A 182 -20.49 10.94 -25.64
CA GLU A 182 -19.53 10.91 -24.54
C GLU A 182 -19.94 9.85 -23.53
N ILE A 183 -18.94 9.10 -23.05
CA ILE A 183 -19.13 8.04 -22.06
C ILE A 183 -18.34 8.37 -20.80
N TYR A 184 -19.04 8.36 -19.69
CA TYR A 184 -18.52 8.53 -18.33
C TYR A 184 -18.70 7.23 -17.55
N GLN A 185 -17.75 6.90 -16.74
CA GLN A 185 -17.80 5.76 -15.84
C GLN A 185 -17.85 6.26 -14.40
N GLN A 186 -18.88 5.90 -13.67
CA GLN A 186 -18.87 5.98 -12.22
C GLN A 186 -18.16 4.77 -11.67
N THR A 187 -17.25 4.97 -10.73
CA THR A 187 -16.42 3.92 -10.15
C THR A 187 -16.44 4.03 -8.64
N PHE A 188 -16.70 2.93 -7.98
CA PHE A 188 -16.59 2.80 -6.53
C PHE A 188 -15.59 1.71 -6.17
N ILE A 189 -14.79 1.92 -5.13
CA ILE A 189 -13.87 0.92 -4.59
C ILE A 189 -13.86 0.96 -3.05
N ASP A 190 -14.04 -0.19 -2.43
CA ASP A 190 -13.80 -0.33 -0.99
C ASP A 190 -12.31 -0.19 -0.68
N THR A 191 -11.97 0.74 0.19
CA THR A 191 -10.57 1.08 0.44
C THR A 191 -9.84 0.06 1.31
N TYR A 192 -10.55 -0.90 1.93
CA TYR A 192 -9.96 -2.01 2.66
C TYR A 192 -9.71 -3.21 1.76
N SER A 193 -10.76 -3.83 1.26
CA SER A 193 -10.72 -5.08 0.49
C SER A 193 -10.32 -4.90 -0.97
N ARG A 194 -10.50 -3.70 -1.52
CA ARG A 194 -10.36 -3.37 -2.96
C ARG A 194 -11.48 -3.92 -3.84
N VAL A 195 -12.55 -4.45 -3.27
CA VAL A 195 -13.76 -4.78 -4.05
C VAL A 195 -14.26 -3.51 -4.72
N ALA A 196 -14.54 -3.60 -6.01
CA ALA A 196 -14.84 -2.44 -6.82
C ALA A 196 -16.06 -2.67 -7.73
N PHE A 197 -16.72 -1.58 -8.06
CA PHE A 197 -17.89 -1.51 -8.95
C PHE A 197 -17.68 -0.41 -9.98
N ALA A 198 -18.19 -0.61 -11.17
CA ALA A 198 -18.12 0.38 -12.24
C ALA A 198 -19.38 0.33 -13.12
N LYS A 199 -19.97 1.47 -13.40
CA LYS A 199 -21.16 1.61 -14.27
C LYS A 199 -20.97 2.76 -15.25
N LEU A 200 -21.42 2.57 -16.49
CA LEU A 200 -21.28 3.52 -17.59
C LEU A 200 -22.51 4.39 -17.74
N TYR A 201 -22.30 5.65 -18.09
CA TYR A 201 -23.33 6.65 -18.30
C TYR A 201 -22.97 7.54 -19.49
N THR A 202 -24.00 8.16 -20.07
CA THR A 202 -23.84 9.18 -21.12
C THR A 202 -23.77 10.59 -20.53
N ASP A 203 -23.89 10.73 -19.23
CA ASP A 203 -23.85 12.01 -18.53
C ASP A 203 -22.95 11.93 -17.26
N LYS A 204 -22.58 13.11 -16.77
CA LYS A 204 -21.82 13.30 -15.53
C LYS A 204 -22.64 14.17 -14.58
N THR A 205 -23.60 13.56 -13.89
CA THR A 205 -24.55 14.24 -13.02
C THR A 205 -24.53 13.70 -11.59
N ALA A 206 -25.12 14.44 -10.65
CA ALA A 206 -25.30 13.96 -9.28
C ALA A 206 -26.22 12.72 -9.20
N ILE A 207 -27.10 12.56 -10.18
CA ILE A 207 -28.00 11.40 -10.27
C ILE A 207 -27.22 10.17 -10.69
N SER A 208 -26.39 10.23 -11.75
CA SER A 208 -25.55 9.11 -12.18
C SER A 208 -24.51 8.72 -11.11
N ALA A 209 -24.03 9.70 -10.33
CA ALA A 209 -23.16 9.42 -9.19
C ALA A 209 -23.87 8.67 -8.04
N ALA A 210 -25.13 8.99 -7.76
CA ALA A 210 -25.94 8.29 -6.75
C ALA A 210 -26.43 6.92 -7.25
N ASP A 211 -26.70 6.79 -8.53
CA ASP A 211 -27.28 5.58 -9.15
C ASP A 211 -26.36 4.36 -8.99
N ILE A 212 -25.05 4.48 -9.16
CA ILE A 212 -24.14 3.36 -8.94
C ILE A 212 -24.18 2.86 -7.49
N LEU A 213 -24.31 3.76 -6.52
CA LEU A 213 -24.44 3.38 -5.10
C LEU A 213 -25.74 2.61 -4.87
N ASN A 214 -26.85 3.14 -5.40
CA ASN A 214 -28.17 2.56 -5.24
C ASN A 214 -28.35 1.23 -5.97
N ASP A 215 -27.81 1.11 -7.18
CA ASP A 215 -28.05 -0.03 -8.06
C ASP A 215 -27.09 -1.20 -7.82
N MET A 216 -25.83 -0.90 -7.45
CA MET A 216 -24.78 -1.92 -7.37
C MET A 216 -24.15 -2.02 -5.97
N VAL A 217 -23.70 -0.89 -5.41
CA VAL A 217 -22.85 -0.90 -4.23
C VAL A 217 -23.61 -1.29 -2.96
N LEU A 218 -24.68 -0.54 -2.63
CA LEU A 218 -25.44 -0.78 -1.40
C LEU A 218 -26.16 -2.12 -1.41
N PRO A 219 -26.81 -2.57 -2.51
CA PRO A 219 -27.40 -3.91 -2.55
C PRO A 219 -26.38 -5.02 -2.31
N TRP A 220 -25.15 -4.84 -2.82
CA TRP A 220 -24.09 -5.82 -2.62
C TRP A 220 -23.62 -5.85 -1.16
N PHE A 221 -23.31 -4.68 -0.55
CA PHE A 221 -22.88 -4.60 0.86
C PHE A 221 -23.98 -5.11 1.81
N ASN A 222 -25.23 -4.71 1.58
CA ASN A 222 -26.39 -5.18 2.37
C ASN A 222 -26.56 -6.70 2.26
N GLY A 223 -26.38 -7.26 1.06
CA GLY A 223 -26.36 -8.71 0.83
C GLY A 223 -25.26 -9.45 1.60
N GLN A 224 -24.17 -8.75 1.93
CA GLN A 224 -23.10 -9.26 2.79
C GLN A 224 -23.37 -9.03 4.29
N GLY A 225 -24.42 -8.30 4.66
CA GLY A 225 -24.72 -7.91 6.04
C GLY A 225 -23.74 -6.87 6.61
N ILE A 226 -23.12 -6.06 5.76
CA ILE A 226 -22.19 -5.01 6.14
C ILE A 226 -22.73 -3.66 5.65
N ASP A 227 -22.75 -2.67 6.53
CA ASP A 227 -23.12 -1.31 6.19
C ASP A 227 -21.93 -0.52 5.64
N LEU A 228 -22.15 0.22 4.55
CA LEU A 228 -21.18 1.18 4.05
C LEU A 228 -21.28 2.45 4.90
N GLN A 229 -20.23 2.74 5.68
CA GLN A 229 -20.29 3.83 6.64
C GLN A 229 -19.94 5.19 6.03
N ARG A 230 -18.99 5.23 5.10
CA ARG A 230 -18.44 6.48 4.57
C ARG A 230 -18.03 6.38 3.12
N VAL A 231 -18.23 7.46 2.36
CA VAL A 231 -17.75 7.57 0.97
C VAL A 231 -16.85 8.80 0.83
N LEU A 232 -15.68 8.58 0.25
CA LEU A 232 -14.71 9.62 -0.14
C LEU A 232 -14.88 9.95 -1.62
N THR A 233 -15.10 11.24 -1.93
CA THR A 233 -15.14 11.75 -3.30
C THR A 233 -14.20 12.93 -3.49
N ASP A 234 -13.97 13.32 -4.71
CA ASP A 234 -13.43 14.64 -5.01
C ASP A 234 -14.48 15.73 -4.77
N ARG A 235 -14.20 16.96 -5.23
CA ARG A 235 -15.11 18.10 -5.13
C ARG A 235 -15.81 18.40 -6.44
N GLY A 236 -15.94 17.42 -7.32
CA GLY A 236 -16.67 17.56 -8.57
C GLY A 236 -18.13 17.98 -8.36
N THR A 237 -18.70 18.65 -9.33
CA THR A 237 -20.09 19.13 -9.27
C THR A 237 -21.11 18.00 -9.18
N GLU A 238 -20.75 16.80 -9.60
CA GLU A 238 -21.53 15.56 -9.45
C GLU A 238 -21.63 15.08 -8.01
N TYR A 239 -20.65 15.43 -7.14
CA TYR A 239 -20.61 15.02 -5.74
C TYR A 239 -20.90 16.15 -4.76
N CYS A 240 -20.68 17.40 -5.18
CA CYS A 240 -20.72 18.55 -4.30
C CYS A 240 -21.53 19.71 -4.90
N GLY A 241 -22.49 20.18 -4.13
CA GLY A 241 -23.30 21.35 -4.47
C GLY A 241 -23.91 21.98 -3.21
N LYS A 242 -25.01 22.73 -3.38
CA LYS A 242 -25.81 23.19 -2.26
C LYS A 242 -26.51 21.99 -1.64
N VAL A 243 -26.18 21.67 -0.39
CA VAL A 243 -26.60 20.44 0.31
C VAL A 243 -28.11 20.23 0.26
N GLU A 244 -28.91 21.30 0.37
CA GLU A 244 -30.37 21.28 0.38
C GLU A 244 -31.02 20.77 -0.94
N HIS A 245 -30.26 20.78 -2.05
CA HIS A 245 -30.78 20.46 -3.37
C HIS A 245 -29.89 19.52 -4.19
N HIS A 246 -28.78 19.05 -3.61
CA HIS A 246 -27.83 18.22 -4.36
C HIS A 246 -28.18 16.74 -4.22
N ALA A 247 -28.68 16.12 -5.32
CA ALA A 247 -29.21 14.77 -5.31
C ALA A 247 -28.26 13.73 -4.67
N TYR A 248 -26.96 13.76 -4.97
CA TYR A 248 -25.99 12.84 -4.39
C TYR A 248 -25.86 13.00 -2.87
N GLN A 249 -25.74 14.24 -2.37
CA GLN A 249 -25.59 14.49 -0.95
C GLN A 249 -26.87 14.18 -0.16
N LEU A 250 -28.03 14.44 -0.74
CA LEU A 250 -29.32 14.06 -0.15
C LEU A 250 -29.46 12.53 -0.09
N TYR A 251 -29.06 11.83 -1.16
CA TYR A 251 -29.06 10.36 -1.17
C TYR A 251 -28.19 9.76 -0.06
N LEU A 252 -26.94 10.23 0.07
CA LEU A 252 -26.06 9.78 1.15
C LEU A 252 -26.65 10.06 2.56
N GLY A 253 -27.32 11.20 2.72
CA GLY A 253 -28.00 11.53 3.98
C GLY A 253 -29.18 10.61 4.28
N ILE A 254 -29.94 10.16 3.28
CA ILE A 254 -31.04 9.19 3.44
C ILE A 254 -30.50 7.81 3.84
N GLU A 255 -29.39 7.40 3.24
CA GLU A 255 -28.75 6.11 3.52
C GLU A 255 -27.84 6.11 4.76
N ASN A 256 -27.77 7.22 5.52
CA ASN A 256 -26.89 7.39 6.68
C ASN A 256 -25.39 7.16 6.37
N ILE A 257 -24.94 7.55 5.18
CA ILE A 257 -23.55 7.41 4.75
C ILE A 257 -22.81 8.74 4.90
N ASP A 258 -21.73 8.74 5.66
CA ASP A 258 -20.87 9.91 5.82
C ASP A 258 -20.20 10.31 4.51
N HIS A 259 -20.33 11.59 4.11
CA HIS A 259 -19.65 12.12 2.93
C HIS A 259 -18.33 12.81 3.30
N THR A 260 -17.22 12.18 2.97
CA THR A 260 -15.88 12.77 3.10
C THR A 260 -15.41 13.31 1.75
N LYS A 261 -14.88 14.54 1.76
CA LYS A 261 -14.38 15.20 0.53
C LYS A 261 -12.87 15.30 0.57
N THR A 262 -12.21 15.09 -0.57
CA THR A 262 -10.77 15.31 -0.68
C THR A 262 -10.43 16.77 -0.36
N LYS A 263 -9.21 17.00 0.17
CA LYS A 263 -8.71 18.36 0.40
C LYS A 263 -8.53 19.07 -0.94
N ALA A 264 -8.90 20.35 -0.97
CA ALA A 264 -8.62 21.18 -2.13
C ALA A 264 -7.12 21.17 -2.44
N TYR A 265 -6.76 21.04 -3.72
CA TYR A 265 -5.39 20.98 -4.22
C TYR A 265 -4.52 19.80 -3.72
N SER A 266 -5.13 18.73 -3.22
CA SER A 266 -4.43 17.50 -2.81
C SER A 266 -4.97 16.29 -3.56
N PRO A 267 -4.61 16.08 -4.84
CA PRO A 267 -5.11 14.97 -5.66
C PRO A 267 -4.75 13.59 -5.10
N GLN A 268 -3.73 13.49 -4.25
CA GLN A 268 -3.27 12.23 -3.65
C GLN A 268 -4.29 11.56 -2.72
N THR A 269 -5.36 12.26 -2.32
CA THR A 269 -6.33 11.74 -1.36
C THR A 269 -7.30 10.72 -1.95
N ASN A 270 -7.50 10.68 -3.28
CA ASN A 270 -8.36 9.70 -3.98
C ASN A 270 -7.54 8.62 -4.72
N GLY A 271 -6.32 8.34 -4.26
CA GLY A 271 -5.36 7.48 -4.96
C GLY A 271 -5.79 6.01 -5.12
N PHE A 272 -6.87 5.55 -4.47
CA PHE A 272 -7.37 4.17 -4.65
C PHE A 272 -8.13 4.04 -5.97
N VAL A 273 -9.10 4.92 -6.19
CA VAL A 273 -9.89 4.92 -7.41
C VAL A 273 -9.07 5.37 -8.62
N GLU A 274 -8.15 6.32 -8.46
CA GLU A 274 -7.24 6.73 -9.54
C GLU A 274 -6.36 5.57 -10.04
N ARG A 275 -5.84 4.75 -9.11
CA ARG A 275 -5.08 3.53 -9.47
C ARG A 275 -5.95 2.48 -10.16
N LEU A 276 -7.21 2.35 -9.74
CA LEU A 276 -8.16 1.48 -10.41
C LEU A 276 -8.43 1.98 -11.84
N HIS A 277 -8.70 3.28 -12.03
CA HIS A 277 -8.88 3.88 -13.36
C HIS A 277 -7.67 3.62 -14.27
N LYS A 278 -6.45 3.77 -13.75
CA LYS A 278 -5.25 3.44 -14.51
C LYS A 278 -5.21 1.96 -14.91
N THR A 279 -5.54 1.06 -13.99
CA THR A 279 -5.61 -0.38 -14.26
C THR A 279 -6.67 -0.69 -15.32
N MET A 280 -7.86 -0.10 -15.21
CA MET A 280 -8.94 -0.27 -16.18
C MET A 280 -8.57 0.29 -17.56
N LYS A 281 -7.92 1.45 -17.61
CA LYS A 281 -7.39 2.01 -18.84
C LYS A 281 -6.43 1.05 -19.54
N ASP A 282 -5.47 0.50 -18.78
CA ASP A 282 -4.39 -0.31 -19.34
C ASP A 282 -4.84 -1.75 -19.65
N GLU A 283 -5.61 -2.39 -18.76
CA GLU A 283 -5.98 -3.79 -18.85
C GLU A 283 -7.34 -4.04 -19.53
N PHE A 284 -8.22 -3.05 -19.61
CA PHE A 284 -9.55 -3.17 -20.22
C PHE A 284 -9.73 -2.27 -21.44
N TYR A 285 -9.81 -0.95 -21.27
CA TYR A 285 -10.16 -0.04 -22.36
C TYR A 285 -9.17 -0.06 -23.53
N SER A 286 -7.87 -0.05 -23.23
CA SER A 286 -6.83 -0.11 -24.25
C SER A 286 -6.86 -1.40 -25.08
N ILE A 287 -7.43 -2.46 -24.54
CA ILE A 287 -7.56 -3.76 -25.19
C ILE A 287 -8.88 -3.86 -25.95
N ILE A 288 -10.02 -3.54 -25.30
CA ILE A 288 -11.34 -3.74 -25.89
C ILE A 288 -11.55 -2.90 -27.15
N PHE A 289 -11.15 -1.61 -27.11
CA PHE A 289 -11.25 -0.72 -28.28
C PHE A 289 -10.33 -1.09 -29.45
N ARG A 290 -9.37 -2.01 -29.26
CA ARG A 290 -8.57 -2.59 -30.34
C ARG A 290 -9.12 -3.90 -30.84
N LYS A 291 -9.89 -4.63 -30.01
CA LYS A 291 -10.43 -5.94 -30.36
C LYS A 291 -11.74 -5.87 -31.13
N LYS A 292 -12.59 -4.91 -30.81
CA LYS A 292 -13.90 -4.77 -31.44
C LYS A 292 -14.38 -3.32 -31.54
N LEU A 293 -15.28 -3.09 -32.48
CA LEU A 293 -16.03 -1.85 -32.56
C LEU A 293 -17.20 -1.94 -31.58
N ILE A 294 -17.39 -0.91 -30.78
CA ILE A 294 -18.50 -0.80 -29.81
C ILE A 294 -19.57 0.07 -30.42
N PHE A 295 -20.83 -0.41 -30.44
CA PHE A 295 -21.95 0.27 -31.04
C PHE A 295 -22.99 0.75 -30.04
N SER A 296 -23.00 0.26 -28.83
CA SER A 296 -23.90 0.70 -27.76
C SER A 296 -23.23 0.75 -26.39
N LEU A 297 -23.88 1.50 -25.47
CA LEU A 297 -23.42 1.60 -24.08
C LEU A 297 -23.58 0.26 -23.35
N GLU A 298 -24.68 -0.45 -23.63
CA GLU A 298 -25.02 -1.75 -23.02
C GLU A 298 -24.00 -2.81 -23.41
N GLU A 299 -23.52 -2.80 -24.65
CA GLU A 299 -22.48 -3.71 -25.11
C GLU A 299 -21.17 -3.48 -24.35
N LEU A 300 -20.76 -2.23 -24.19
CA LEU A 300 -19.56 -1.88 -23.44
C LEU A 300 -19.72 -2.17 -21.95
N GLN A 301 -20.92 -1.94 -21.37
CA GLN A 301 -21.21 -2.26 -19.98
C GLN A 301 -21.08 -3.76 -19.73
N LYS A 302 -21.61 -4.60 -20.59
CA LYS A 302 -21.48 -6.05 -20.45
C LYS A 302 -20.02 -6.52 -20.41
N ASP A 303 -19.18 -5.98 -21.30
CA ASP A 303 -17.75 -6.30 -21.30
C ASP A 303 -17.07 -5.79 -20.03
N LEU A 304 -17.49 -4.62 -19.54
CA LEU A 304 -17.00 -4.05 -18.31
C LEU A 304 -17.38 -4.91 -17.09
N ASP A 305 -18.61 -5.39 -17.03
CA ASP A 305 -19.10 -6.27 -15.96
C ASP A 305 -18.29 -7.58 -15.90
N GLU A 306 -18.02 -8.20 -17.06
CA GLU A 306 -17.19 -9.40 -17.14
C GLU A 306 -15.74 -9.13 -16.68
N TRP A 307 -15.20 -7.95 -17.00
CA TRP A 307 -13.88 -7.57 -16.53
C TRP A 307 -13.85 -7.26 -15.04
N MET A 308 -14.87 -6.56 -14.52
CA MET A 308 -15.00 -6.25 -13.08
C MET A 308 -15.17 -7.51 -12.24
N ASP A 309 -15.91 -8.51 -12.73
CA ASP A 309 -16.00 -9.81 -12.06
C ASP A 309 -14.60 -10.46 -11.94
N LYS A 310 -13.85 -10.51 -13.03
CA LYS A 310 -12.47 -11.03 -13.02
C LYS A 310 -11.54 -10.20 -12.12
N TYR A 311 -11.71 -8.89 -12.09
CA TYR A 311 -10.96 -8.01 -11.20
C TYR A 311 -11.19 -8.36 -9.73
N ASN A 312 -12.44 -8.55 -9.35
CA ASN A 312 -12.82 -8.86 -7.97
C ASN A 312 -12.48 -10.30 -7.56
N THR A 313 -12.65 -11.27 -8.46
CA THR A 313 -12.58 -12.71 -8.13
C THR A 313 -11.24 -13.37 -8.44
N LEU A 314 -10.54 -12.91 -9.47
CA LEU A 314 -9.35 -13.61 -9.99
C LEU A 314 -8.07 -12.79 -9.89
N ARG A 315 -8.14 -11.45 -9.93
CA ARG A 315 -6.97 -10.60 -9.97
C ARG A 315 -6.33 -10.43 -8.60
N PRO A 316 -5.07 -10.90 -8.39
CA PRO A 316 -4.39 -10.70 -7.10
C PRO A 316 -3.95 -9.25 -6.91
N HIS A 317 -4.04 -8.76 -5.69
CA HIS A 317 -3.63 -7.41 -5.28
C HIS A 317 -2.50 -7.43 -4.27
N SER A 318 -1.43 -6.67 -4.54
CA SER A 318 -0.27 -6.53 -3.64
C SER A 318 -0.43 -5.41 -2.60
N GLY A 319 -1.57 -4.71 -2.57
CA GLY A 319 -1.83 -3.61 -1.65
C GLY A 319 -1.97 -4.03 -0.19
N LYS A 320 -1.91 -3.04 0.71
CA LYS A 320 -2.17 -3.22 2.14
C LYS A 320 -3.50 -3.97 2.32
N TYR A 321 -3.55 -4.91 3.22
CA TYR A 321 -4.62 -5.85 3.55
C TYR A 321 -4.85 -7.01 2.55
N CYS A 322 -4.58 -6.84 1.25
CA CYS A 322 -4.76 -7.90 0.26
C CYS A 322 -3.62 -8.92 0.25
N TYR A 323 -2.36 -8.48 0.35
CA TYR A 323 -1.17 -9.35 0.43
C TYR A 323 -1.11 -10.45 -0.63
N GLY A 324 -1.51 -10.14 -1.86
CA GLY A 324 -1.54 -11.09 -2.98
C GLY A 324 -2.85 -11.86 -3.14
N LYS A 325 -3.84 -11.64 -2.30
CA LYS A 325 -5.21 -12.17 -2.44
C LYS A 325 -6.03 -11.34 -3.42
N THR A 326 -7.14 -11.90 -3.87
CA THR A 326 -8.11 -11.14 -4.67
C THR A 326 -8.94 -10.20 -3.76
N PRO A 327 -9.55 -9.14 -4.33
CA PRO A 327 -10.44 -8.26 -3.57
C PRO A 327 -11.54 -9.01 -2.82
N LEU A 328 -12.21 -9.94 -3.49
CA LEU A 328 -13.30 -10.70 -2.88
C LEU A 328 -12.80 -11.62 -1.75
N GLN A 329 -11.67 -12.32 -1.94
CA GLN A 329 -11.06 -13.12 -0.86
C GLN A 329 -10.68 -12.27 0.34
N THR A 330 -10.12 -11.08 0.10
CA THR A 330 -9.76 -10.14 1.17
C THR A 330 -11.00 -9.68 1.93
N PHE A 331 -12.10 -9.40 1.21
CA PHE A 331 -13.37 -9.02 1.80
C PHE A 331 -13.94 -10.14 2.70
N GLU A 332 -14.07 -11.35 2.17
CA GLU A 332 -14.64 -12.50 2.89
C GLU A 332 -13.85 -12.84 4.16
N GLU A 333 -12.52 -12.84 4.07
CA GLU A 333 -11.67 -13.14 5.23
C GLU A 333 -11.70 -12.07 6.33
N SER A 334 -11.96 -10.80 5.96
CA SER A 334 -12.00 -9.68 6.90
C SER A 334 -13.43 -9.22 7.28
N LYS A 335 -14.45 -9.86 6.73
CA LYS A 335 -15.87 -9.56 6.98
C LYS A 335 -16.24 -9.59 8.46
N HIS A 336 -15.68 -10.55 9.23
CA HIS A 336 -15.91 -10.67 10.66
C HIS A 336 -15.51 -9.41 11.43
N ILE A 337 -14.45 -8.69 11.02
CA ILE A 337 -13.99 -7.45 11.66
C ILE A 337 -15.06 -6.35 11.53
N ALA A 338 -15.71 -6.25 10.37
CA ALA A 338 -16.79 -5.30 10.15
C ALA A 338 -18.01 -5.63 11.02
N LEU A 339 -18.40 -6.90 11.07
CA LEU A 339 -19.55 -7.34 11.87
C LEU A 339 -19.34 -7.14 13.38
N GLU A 340 -18.15 -7.41 13.91
CA GLU A 340 -17.82 -7.16 15.32
C GLU A 340 -17.93 -5.66 15.66
N LYS A 341 -17.45 -4.79 14.79
CA LYS A 341 -17.51 -3.34 15.01
C LYS A 341 -18.92 -2.76 14.87
N GLN A 342 -19.75 -3.29 13.96
CA GLN A 342 -21.16 -2.90 13.85
C GLN A 342 -21.94 -3.26 15.13
N ILE A 343 -21.71 -4.43 15.70
CA ILE A 343 -22.32 -4.85 16.96
C ILE A 343 -21.89 -3.92 18.10
N SER A 344 -20.61 -3.59 18.21
CA SER A 344 -20.08 -2.69 19.24
C SER A 344 -20.70 -1.28 19.16
N ASN A 345 -20.81 -0.72 17.96
CA ASN A 345 -21.41 0.60 17.74
C ASN A 345 -22.91 0.61 18.11
N ASN A 346 -23.64 -0.46 17.82
CA ASN A 346 -25.06 -0.56 18.17
C ASN A 346 -25.27 -0.70 19.69
N VAL A 347 -24.38 -1.35 20.42
CA VAL A 347 -24.42 -1.47 21.89
C VAL A 347 -24.18 -0.10 22.55
N ASP A 348 -23.17 0.65 22.08
CA ASP A 348 -22.85 2.00 22.60
C ASP A 348 -24.00 3.00 22.37
N LEU A 349 -24.73 2.91 21.27
CA LEU A 349 -25.90 3.74 20.99
C LEU A 349 -27.07 3.39 21.91
N SER A 350 -27.32 2.10 22.18
CA SER A 350 -28.39 1.64 23.08
C SER A 350 -28.15 2.03 24.54
N ASP A 351 -26.90 2.04 24.98
CA ASP A 351 -26.52 2.46 26.34
C ASP A 351 -26.64 3.97 26.54
N ASN A 352 -26.35 4.78 25.52
CA ASN A 352 -26.53 6.23 25.54
C ASN A 352 -28.03 6.63 25.55
N GLU A 353 -28.90 5.96 24.80
CA GLU A 353 -30.35 6.22 24.83
C GLU A 353 -30.96 5.84 26.17
N ASN A 354 -30.55 4.73 26.78
CA ASN A 354 -31.00 4.31 28.12
C ASN A 354 -30.45 5.20 29.25
N GLY A 355 -29.30 5.87 29.02
CA GLY A 355 -28.73 6.87 29.94
C GLY A 355 -29.52 8.18 29.99
N LEU A 356 -30.03 8.63 28.85
CA LEU A 356 -30.84 9.85 28.71
C LEU A 356 -32.26 9.72 29.31
N LEU A 357 -32.83 8.52 29.31
CA LEU A 357 -34.15 8.22 29.88
C LEU A 357 -34.14 8.11 31.43
N LYS A 358 -32.96 8.02 32.05
CA LYS A 358 -32.83 7.95 33.52
C LYS A 358 -32.56 9.31 34.19
N THR A 359 -32.44 10.38 33.42
CA THR A 359 -32.17 11.76 33.91
C THR A 359 -33.27 12.76 33.56
N ALA A 360 -34.46 12.31 33.14
CA ALA A 360 -35.65 13.12 32.89
C ALA A 360 -36.73 12.92 33.98
#